data_70288401730ae6499ccbcf8f74d5fb86
#
_entry.id   70288401730ae6499ccbcf8f74d5fb86
#
_cell.length_a   1.000
_cell.length_b   1.000
_cell.length_c   1.000
_cell.angle_alpha   90.00
_cell.angle_beta   90.00
_cell.angle_gamma   90.00
#
_symmetry.space_group_name_H-M   'P 1'
#
loop_
_entity.id
_entity.type
_entity.pdbx_description
1 polymer ?
#
loop_
_entity_poly.entity_id
_entity_poly.type
_entity_poly.pdbx_seq_one_letter_code
_entity_poly.pdbx_strand_id
1 'polypeptide(L)'
;MAIIILVTPEDKVPWAMGLYQASMVMGLVFGPLMGGLAADLLGYRAPFIMFSALTGLCMLGIYLFMPNLQFEHKVDARESQLSLIKSFLVIPRVRLLVGLLFLCNFGITGIGPILPLYIKHYMHMNDEFVATIVGIIIFGAGLFSALASISIGKITERLTMPCIVFTATWAVGTLFILQYIMPSIWGLGIFRAIAGFFMGFITPIANTLISKAVPIERRGIVFGAVSSVAMMGNVLGPVLSGMIARAFGYGAVFWSTAAIFFVAALFIYRSLVIPSES
;
A
#
# COMPACT_ATOMS: atom_id res chain seq x y z
N MET A 1 12.51 -3.35 12.77
CA MET A 1 12.65 -4.72 12.26
C MET A 1 13.96 -5.35 12.73
N ALA A 2 15.12 -4.81 12.44
CA ALA A 2 16.42 -5.35 12.87
C ALA A 2 16.51 -5.58 14.40
N ILE A 3 16.08 -4.61 15.19
CA ILE A 3 16.09 -4.70 16.65
C ILE A 3 15.26 -5.88 17.16
N ILE A 4 14.08 -6.11 16.60
CA ILE A 4 13.20 -7.22 16.99
C ILE A 4 13.90 -8.56 16.79
N ILE A 5 14.60 -8.73 15.66
CA ILE A 5 15.34 -9.95 15.34
C ILE A 5 16.51 -10.16 16.31
N LEU A 6 17.20 -9.09 16.70
CA LEU A 6 18.36 -9.15 17.61
C LEU A 6 17.99 -9.46 19.07
N VAL A 7 16.82 -9.00 19.51
CA VAL A 7 16.38 -9.15 20.91
C VAL A 7 15.54 -10.42 21.11
N THR A 8 14.99 -10.99 20.04
CA THR A 8 14.09 -12.14 20.13
C THR A 8 14.87 -13.45 19.98
N PRO A 9 14.66 -14.47 20.84
CA PRO A 9 15.22 -15.81 20.64
C PRO A 9 14.86 -16.37 19.27
N GLU A 10 15.77 -17.12 18.63
CA GLU A 10 15.62 -17.59 17.24
C GLU A 10 14.32 -18.37 16.99
N ASP A 11 13.90 -19.19 17.95
CA ASP A 11 12.65 -19.97 17.91
C ASP A 11 11.38 -19.10 17.89
N LYS A 12 11.43 -17.86 18.42
CA LYS A 12 10.31 -16.92 18.53
C LYS A 12 10.35 -15.79 17.49
N VAL A 13 11.41 -15.66 16.70
CA VAL A 13 11.52 -14.62 15.66
C VAL A 13 10.34 -14.62 14.70
N PRO A 14 9.84 -15.77 14.17
CA PRO A 14 8.68 -15.77 13.28
C PRO A 14 7.42 -15.19 13.93
N TRP A 15 7.19 -15.49 15.21
CA TRP A 15 6.06 -14.98 15.97
C TRP A 15 6.17 -13.46 16.20
N ALA A 16 7.33 -12.97 16.62
CA ALA A 16 7.58 -11.55 16.86
C ALA A 16 7.44 -10.72 15.56
N MET A 17 7.91 -11.26 14.45
CA MET A 17 7.73 -10.65 13.12
C MET A 17 6.27 -10.63 12.69
N GLY A 18 5.51 -11.68 12.98
CA GLY A 18 4.07 -11.73 12.75
C GLY A 18 3.33 -10.66 13.55
N LEU A 19 3.66 -10.49 14.83
CA LEU A 19 3.07 -9.46 15.70
C LEU A 19 3.42 -8.04 15.21
N TYR A 20 4.67 -7.83 14.81
CA TYR A 20 5.10 -6.55 14.20
C TYR A 20 4.29 -6.23 12.94
N GLN A 21 4.14 -7.21 12.05
CA GLN A 21 3.38 -7.01 10.82
C GLN A 21 1.90 -6.76 11.10
N ALA A 22 1.30 -7.49 12.03
CA ALA A 22 -0.07 -7.28 12.45
C ALA A 22 -0.28 -5.86 13.02
N SER A 23 0.65 -5.36 13.85
CA SER A 23 0.60 -4.01 14.40
C SER A 23 0.67 -2.93 13.31
N MET A 24 1.52 -3.13 12.29
CA MET A 24 1.60 -2.22 11.13
C MET A 24 0.28 -2.16 10.35
N VAL A 25 -0.31 -3.32 10.09
CA VAL A 25 -1.60 -3.41 9.38
C VAL A 25 -2.73 -2.79 10.22
N MET A 26 -2.77 -3.08 11.52
CA MET A 26 -3.75 -2.47 12.42
C MET A 26 -3.64 -0.93 12.43
N GLY A 27 -2.44 -0.38 12.54
CA GLY A 27 -2.24 1.07 12.49
C GLY A 27 -2.73 1.68 11.19
N LEU A 28 -2.44 1.04 10.06
CA LEU A 28 -2.86 1.51 8.72
C LEU A 28 -4.38 1.46 8.55
N VAL A 29 -5.04 0.44 9.09
CA VAL A 29 -6.48 0.21 8.93
C VAL A 29 -7.29 1.07 9.91
N PHE A 30 -6.91 1.08 11.20
CA PHE A 30 -7.64 1.82 12.24
C PHE A 30 -7.30 3.31 12.28
N GLY A 31 -6.12 3.72 11.83
CA GLY A 31 -5.67 5.12 11.86
C GLY A 31 -6.67 6.08 11.22
N PRO A 32 -7.06 5.90 9.95
CA PRO A 32 -8.02 6.77 9.28
C PRO A 32 -9.40 6.79 9.93
N LEU A 33 -9.87 5.66 10.47
CA LEU A 33 -11.14 5.59 11.16
C LEU A 33 -11.13 6.42 12.45
N MET A 34 -10.12 6.20 13.31
CA MET A 34 -9.97 6.95 14.56
C MET A 34 -9.70 8.44 14.30
N GLY A 35 -8.88 8.73 13.27
CA GLY A 35 -8.60 10.10 12.86
C GLY A 35 -9.84 10.82 12.35
N GLY A 36 -10.67 10.15 11.56
CA GLY A 36 -11.93 10.71 11.06
C GLY A 36 -12.94 11.00 12.18
N LEU A 37 -13.17 10.03 13.07
CA LEU A 37 -14.03 10.19 14.23
C LEU A 37 -13.57 11.34 15.13
N ALA A 38 -12.27 11.39 15.45
CA ALA A 38 -11.72 12.45 16.29
C ALA A 38 -11.84 13.83 15.63
N ALA A 39 -11.67 13.91 14.30
CA ALA A 39 -11.80 15.16 13.55
C ALA A 39 -13.23 15.70 13.58
N ASP A 40 -14.22 14.85 13.37
CA ASP A 40 -15.64 15.26 13.30
C ASP A 40 -16.21 15.53 14.71
N LEU A 41 -15.84 14.76 15.74
CA LEU A 41 -16.38 14.91 17.08
C LEU A 41 -15.68 16.00 17.91
N LEU A 42 -14.36 16.15 17.76
CA LEU A 42 -13.52 17.03 18.62
C LEU A 42 -12.81 18.12 17.81
N GLY A 43 -13.05 18.17 16.49
CA GLY A 43 -12.46 19.13 15.56
C GLY A 43 -11.12 18.66 14.96
N TYR A 44 -10.74 19.26 13.83
CA TYR A 44 -9.59 18.86 13.01
C TYR A 44 -8.22 18.91 13.72
N ARG A 45 -8.12 19.55 14.89
CA ARG A 45 -6.90 19.55 15.71
C ARG A 45 -6.78 18.33 16.61
N ALA A 46 -7.89 17.69 16.95
CA ALA A 46 -7.93 16.57 17.91
C ALA A 46 -7.11 15.35 17.44
N PRO A 47 -7.17 14.90 16.17
CA PRO A 47 -6.32 13.81 15.70
C PRO A 47 -4.84 14.05 15.91
N PHE A 48 -4.35 15.29 15.69
CA PHE A 48 -2.93 15.62 15.87
C PHE A 48 -2.52 15.53 17.34
N ILE A 49 -3.35 16.04 18.27
CA ILE A 49 -3.09 15.97 19.72
C ILE A 49 -3.11 14.50 20.18
N MET A 50 -4.12 13.73 19.76
CA MET A 50 -4.27 12.33 20.12
C MET A 50 -3.08 11.48 19.64
N PHE A 51 -2.68 11.62 18.37
CA PHE A 51 -1.55 10.86 17.84
C PHE A 51 -0.20 11.36 18.40
N SER A 52 -0.06 12.64 18.71
CA SER A 52 1.12 13.17 19.41
C SER A 52 1.25 12.58 20.82
N ALA A 53 0.16 12.52 21.57
CA ALA A 53 0.14 11.93 22.91
C ALA A 53 0.47 10.41 22.83
N LEU A 54 -0.12 9.69 21.88
CA LEU A 54 0.15 8.27 21.66
C LEU A 54 1.61 8.03 21.30
N THR A 55 2.18 8.84 20.40
CA THR A 55 3.59 8.77 20.02
C THR A 55 4.50 9.07 21.21
N GLY A 56 4.15 10.06 22.03
CA GLY A 56 4.87 10.38 23.28
C GLY A 56 4.87 9.22 24.28
N LEU A 57 3.72 8.55 24.44
CA LEU A 57 3.60 7.36 25.28
C LEU A 57 4.45 6.19 24.72
N CYS A 58 4.45 5.98 23.41
CA CYS A 58 5.31 4.97 22.77
C CYS A 58 6.79 5.29 22.97
N MET A 59 7.19 6.57 22.82
CA MET A 59 8.56 7.00 23.06
C MET A 59 8.99 6.77 24.52
N LEU A 60 8.12 7.10 25.48
CA LEU A 60 8.35 6.84 26.90
C LEU A 60 8.48 5.32 27.17
N GLY A 61 7.61 4.51 26.56
CA GLY A 61 7.69 3.05 26.66
C GLY A 61 9.02 2.51 26.12
N ILE A 62 9.46 2.98 24.96
CA ILE A 62 10.76 2.60 24.39
C ILE A 62 11.89 3.02 25.35
N TYR A 63 11.86 4.26 25.85
CA TYR A 63 12.88 4.75 26.77
C TYR A 63 12.99 3.92 28.06
N LEU A 64 11.85 3.51 28.62
CA LEU A 64 11.79 2.74 29.87
C LEU A 64 12.13 1.26 29.72
N PHE A 65 11.75 0.64 28.60
CA PHE A 65 11.80 -0.82 28.44
C PHE A 65 12.85 -1.30 27.44
N MET A 66 13.44 -0.41 26.62
CA MET A 66 14.41 -0.82 25.62
C MET A 66 15.80 -1.03 26.23
N PRO A 67 16.40 -2.22 26.12
CA PRO A 67 17.76 -2.45 26.56
C PRO A 67 18.76 -1.65 25.72
N ASN A 68 19.88 -1.24 26.34
CA ASN A 68 20.99 -0.59 25.63
C ASN A 68 21.63 -1.59 24.66
N LEU A 69 21.32 -1.47 23.38
CA LEU A 69 21.88 -2.31 22.33
C LEU A 69 23.13 -1.63 21.76
N GLN A 70 24.29 -2.26 21.93
CA GLN A 70 25.50 -1.84 21.23
C GLN A 70 25.49 -2.50 19.84
N PHE A 71 25.38 -1.69 18.79
CA PHE A 71 25.45 -2.17 17.42
C PHE A 71 26.91 -2.13 16.95
N GLU A 72 27.55 -3.29 16.77
CA GLU A 72 28.75 -3.35 15.95
C GLU A 72 28.37 -3.19 14.48
N HIS A 73 28.65 -2.03 13.94
CA HIS A 73 28.42 -1.72 12.53
C HIS A 73 29.57 -2.33 11.69
N LYS A 74 29.40 -3.56 11.24
CA LYS A 74 30.18 -4.09 10.12
C LYS A 74 29.39 -3.89 8.82
N VAL A 75 29.50 -2.71 8.24
CA VAL A 75 29.07 -2.47 6.85
C VAL A 75 30.27 -2.75 5.96
N ASP A 76 30.37 -3.97 5.45
CA ASP A 76 31.27 -4.25 4.32
C ASP A 76 30.69 -3.59 3.05
N ALA A 77 31.07 -2.32 2.87
CA ALA A 77 30.68 -1.52 1.71
C ALA A 77 31.60 -1.81 0.50
N ARG A 78 31.63 -3.04 0.01
CA ARG A 78 32.51 -3.41 -1.12
C ARG A 78 31.86 -3.33 -2.51
N GLU A 79 30.55 -3.26 -2.61
CA GLU A 79 29.88 -3.01 -3.89
C GLU A 79 29.00 -1.75 -3.80
N SER A 80 29.07 -0.87 -4.80
CA SER A 80 28.20 0.29 -4.86
C SER A 80 26.73 -0.19 -4.91
N GLN A 81 25.94 0.11 -3.87
CA GLN A 81 24.53 -0.25 -3.80
C GLN A 81 23.76 0.17 -5.04
N LEU A 82 24.16 1.29 -5.68
CA LEU A 82 23.59 1.80 -6.92
C LEU A 82 23.84 0.88 -8.12
N SER A 83 25.01 0.24 -8.21
CA SER A 83 25.32 -0.70 -9.30
C SER A 83 24.50 -1.98 -9.18
N LEU A 84 24.29 -2.47 -7.97
CA LEU A 84 23.45 -3.62 -7.68
C LEU A 84 21.97 -3.34 -8.01
N ILE A 85 21.46 -2.19 -7.59
CA ILE A 85 20.08 -1.78 -7.90
C ILE A 85 19.88 -1.71 -9.42
N LYS A 86 20.82 -1.10 -10.15
CA LYS A 86 20.76 -1.03 -11.62
C LYS A 86 20.74 -2.42 -12.25
N SER A 87 21.55 -3.36 -11.78
CA SER A 87 21.63 -4.73 -12.34
C SER A 87 20.31 -5.49 -12.20
N PHE A 88 19.54 -5.28 -11.13
CA PHE A 88 18.22 -5.92 -10.95
C PHE A 88 17.09 -5.23 -11.71
N LEU A 89 17.16 -3.91 -11.87
CA LEU A 89 16.21 -3.17 -12.71
C LEU A 89 16.38 -3.44 -14.21
N VAL A 90 17.49 -4.04 -14.63
CA VAL A 90 17.68 -4.52 -16.00
C VAL A 90 16.80 -5.76 -16.28
N ILE A 91 16.45 -6.57 -15.25
CA ILE A 91 15.57 -7.73 -15.43
C ILE A 91 14.15 -7.23 -15.73
N PRO A 92 13.59 -7.47 -16.95
CA PRO A 92 12.32 -6.88 -17.37
C PRO A 92 11.15 -7.23 -16.42
N ARG A 93 11.12 -8.47 -15.92
CA ARG A 93 10.09 -8.96 -14.98
C ARG A 93 10.16 -8.23 -13.63
N VAL A 94 11.35 -7.99 -13.09
CA VAL A 94 11.54 -7.26 -11.82
C VAL A 94 11.13 -5.80 -12.00
N ARG A 95 11.57 -5.14 -13.06
CA ARG A 95 11.22 -3.76 -13.38
C ARG A 95 9.71 -3.55 -13.48
N LEU A 96 9.00 -4.48 -14.14
CA LEU A 96 7.55 -4.44 -14.25
C LEU A 96 6.87 -4.53 -12.88
N LEU A 97 7.29 -5.48 -12.03
CA LEU A 97 6.72 -5.66 -10.70
C LEU A 97 7.00 -4.48 -9.76
N VAL A 98 8.20 -3.90 -9.85
CA VAL A 98 8.55 -2.68 -9.12
C VAL A 98 7.69 -1.49 -9.58
N GLY A 99 7.51 -1.35 -10.89
CA GLY A 99 6.60 -0.36 -11.47
C GLY A 99 5.16 -0.56 -11.00
N LEU A 100 4.69 -1.80 -10.92
CA LEU A 100 3.35 -2.12 -10.40
C LEU A 100 3.20 -1.72 -8.93
N LEU A 101 4.19 -2.01 -8.08
CA LEU A 101 4.17 -1.61 -6.66
C LEU A 101 4.17 -0.08 -6.51
N PHE A 102 4.93 0.63 -7.34
CA PHE A 102 4.87 2.09 -7.41
C PHE A 102 3.46 2.57 -7.78
N LEU A 103 2.85 2.01 -8.82
CA LEU A 103 1.51 2.39 -9.29
C LEU A 103 0.42 2.08 -8.26
N CYS A 104 0.53 0.96 -7.54
CA CYS A 104 -0.39 0.64 -6.44
C CYS A 104 -0.32 1.69 -5.34
N ASN A 105 0.87 2.05 -4.88
CA ASN A 105 1.04 3.09 -3.87
C ASN A 105 0.56 4.45 -4.39
N PHE A 106 0.88 4.80 -5.63
CA PHE A 106 0.41 6.01 -6.28
C PHE A 106 -1.12 6.10 -6.29
N GLY A 107 -1.81 5.04 -6.73
CA GLY A 107 -3.27 5.01 -6.83
C GLY A 107 -3.97 5.04 -5.47
N ILE A 108 -3.41 4.34 -4.46
CA ILE A 108 -3.97 4.33 -3.11
C ILE A 108 -3.86 5.71 -2.46
N THR A 109 -2.68 6.30 -2.47
CA THR A 109 -2.40 7.56 -1.78
C THR A 109 -2.86 8.78 -2.56
N GLY A 110 -2.88 8.72 -3.90
CA GLY A 110 -3.34 9.80 -4.75
C GLY A 110 -4.82 10.16 -4.52
N ILE A 111 -5.65 9.17 -4.27
CA ILE A 111 -7.08 9.39 -4.03
C ILE A 111 -7.39 9.86 -2.61
N GLY A 112 -6.47 9.63 -1.66
CA GLY A 112 -6.67 9.99 -0.25
C GLY A 112 -7.17 11.43 -0.03
N PRO A 113 -6.44 12.46 -0.46
CA PRO A 113 -6.86 13.85 -0.30
C PRO A 113 -8.04 14.24 -1.20
N ILE A 114 -8.28 13.51 -2.29
CA ILE A 114 -9.37 13.78 -3.23
C ILE A 114 -10.71 13.28 -2.69
N LEU A 115 -10.70 12.19 -1.94
CA LEU A 115 -11.91 11.52 -1.47
C LEU A 115 -12.82 12.43 -0.62
N PRO A 116 -12.34 13.16 0.41
CA PRO A 116 -13.16 14.09 1.18
C PRO A 116 -13.74 15.22 0.30
N LEU A 117 -12.93 15.76 -0.61
CA LEU A 117 -13.34 16.82 -1.52
C LEU A 117 -14.40 16.34 -2.52
N TYR A 118 -14.25 15.12 -3.03
CA TYR A 118 -15.21 14.49 -3.92
C TYR A 118 -16.55 14.26 -3.23
N ILE A 119 -16.56 13.73 -2.00
CA ILE A 119 -17.78 13.51 -1.21
C ILE A 119 -18.46 14.84 -0.93
N LYS A 120 -17.72 15.87 -0.51
CA LYS A 120 -18.27 17.18 -0.19
C LYS A 120 -18.87 17.88 -1.42
N HIS A 121 -18.14 17.99 -2.51
CA HIS A 121 -18.52 18.81 -3.67
C HIS A 121 -19.38 18.06 -4.68
N TYR A 122 -19.21 16.77 -4.86
CA TYR A 122 -19.90 16.01 -5.89
C TYR A 122 -21.14 15.29 -5.37
N MET A 123 -21.13 14.88 -4.09
CA MET A 123 -22.28 14.24 -3.45
C MET A 123 -23.10 15.21 -2.61
N HIS A 124 -22.77 16.53 -2.63
CA HIS A 124 -23.50 17.60 -1.94
C HIS A 124 -23.79 17.30 -0.46
N MET A 125 -22.85 16.64 0.22
CA MET A 125 -23.01 16.37 1.64
C MET A 125 -22.63 17.59 2.49
N ASN A 126 -23.36 17.76 3.59
CA ASN A 126 -23.00 18.72 4.65
C ASN A 126 -21.67 18.34 5.27
N ASP A 127 -20.95 19.32 5.83
CA ASP A 127 -19.61 19.14 6.41
C ASP A 127 -19.57 18.17 7.60
N GLU A 128 -20.73 17.86 8.19
CA GLU A 128 -20.85 16.95 9.32
C GLU A 128 -20.50 15.52 8.89
N PHE A 129 -19.58 14.91 9.64
CA PHE A 129 -19.17 13.50 9.49
C PHE A 129 -18.46 13.12 8.19
N VAL A 130 -18.02 14.06 7.35
CA VAL A 130 -17.28 13.74 6.11
C VAL A 130 -15.96 13.01 6.44
N ALA A 131 -15.22 13.45 7.45
CA ALA A 131 -13.97 12.82 7.83
C ALA A 131 -14.19 11.39 8.37
N THR A 132 -15.25 11.18 9.17
CA THR A 132 -15.65 9.86 9.65
C THR A 132 -16.03 8.92 8.50
N ILE A 133 -16.82 9.40 7.55
CA ILE A 133 -17.23 8.61 6.37
C ILE A 133 -16.02 8.19 5.55
N VAL A 134 -15.10 9.11 5.28
CA VAL A 134 -13.84 8.81 4.61
C VAL A 134 -13.03 7.79 5.40
N GLY A 135 -12.95 7.96 6.72
CA GLY A 135 -12.30 7.02 7.63
C GLY A 135 -12.89 5.61 7.53
N ILE A 136 -14.22 5.48 7.54
CA ILE A 136 -14.92 4.19 7.39
C ILE A 136 -14.63 3.56 6.01
N ILE A 137 -14.66 4.34 4.94
CA ILE A 137 -14.38 3.86 3.59
C ILE A 137 -12.95 3.33 3.48
N ILE A 138 -11.96 4.05 4.02
CA ILE A 138 -10.56 3.64 4.01
C ILE A 138 -10.35 2.43 4.93
N PHE A 139 -10.98 2.42 6.11
CA PHE A 139 -10.97 1.28 7.03
C PHE A 139 -11.50 0.02 6.34
N GLY A 140 -12.66 0.10 5.69
CA GLY A 140 -13.25 -1.01 4.93
C GLY A 140 -12.31 -1.55 3.86
N ALA A 141 -11.72 -0.68 3.05
CA ALA A 141 -10.75 -1.08 2.02
C ALA A 141 -9.52 -1.78 2.62
N GLY A 142 -8.99 -1.27 3.75
CA GLY A 142 -7.88 -1.87 4.45
C GLY A 142 -8.22 -3.24 5.05
N LEU A 143 -9.41 -3.38 5.66
CA LEU A 143 -9.89 -4.64 6.22
C LEU A 143 -10.02 -5.71 5.13
N PHE A 144 -10.65 -5.40 4.01
CA PHE A 144 -10.79 -6.31 2.89
C PHE A 144 -9.43 -6.67 2.25
N SER A 145 -8.49 -5.72 2.21
CA SER A 145 -7.12 -5.98 1.76
C SER A 145 -6.39 -6.97 2.69
N ALA A 146 -6.56 -6.84 4.00
CA ALA A 146 -6.00 -7.78 4.97
C ALA A 146 -6.59 -9.18 4.82
N LEU A 147 -7.92 -9.30 4.66
CA LEU A 147 -8.61 -10.57 4.41
C LEU A 147 -8.12 -11.24 3.13
N ALA A 148 -7.93 -10.47 2.06
CA ALA A 148 -7.36 -10.98 0.80
C ALA A 148 -5.95 -11.52 1.02
N SER A 149 -5.10 -10.79 1.74
CA SER A 149 -3.71 -11.20 2.01
C SER A 149 -3.63 -12.53 2.77
N ILE A 150 -4.52 -12.78 3.72
CA ILE A 150 -4.61 -14.05 4.45
C ILE A 150 -5.04 -15.19 3.52
N SER A 151 -5.87 -14.89 2.52
CA SER A 151 -6.43 -15.88 1.59
C SER A 151 -5.48 -16.30 0.46
N ILE A 152 -4.31 -15.66 0.32
CA ILE A 152 -3.36 -15.88 -0.78
C ILE A 152 -2.97 -17.35 -0.90
N GLY A 153 -2.66 -18.02 0.22
CA GLY A 153 -2.24 -19.42 0.22
C GLY A 153 -3.22 -20.32 -0.52
N LYS A 154 -4.52 -20.23 -0.17
CA LYS A 154 -5.57 -21.04 -0.79
C LYS A 154 -5.80 -20.71 -2.26
N ILE A 155 -5.64 -19.47 -2.65
CA ILE A 155 -5.88 -19.01 -4.04
C ILE A 155 -4.73 -19.42 -4.95
N THR A 156 -3.49 -19.39 -4.46
CA THR A 156 -2.31 -19.80 -5.20
C THR A 156 -2.22 -21.31 -5.42
N GLU A 157 -2.99 -22.12 -4.71
CA GLU A 157 -3.15 -23.56 -5.02
C GLU A 157 -3.94 -23.79 -6.32
N ARG A 158 -4.83 -22.87 -6.69
CA ARG A 158 -5.71 -23.02 -7.86
C ARG A 158 -5.33 -22.17 -9.05
N LEU A 159 -4.72 -21.02 -8.80
CA LEU A 159 -4.38 -20.03 -9.83
C LEU A 159 -2.90 -19.68 -9.75
N THR A 160 -2.29 -19.44 -10.92
CA THR A 160 -0.90 -18.99 -10.98
C THR A 160 -0.76 -17.55 -10.46
N MET A 161 0.34 -17.26 -9.79
CA MET A 161 0.61 -15.91 -9.26
C MET A 161 0.50 -14.79 -10.31
N PRO A 162 1.05 -14.93 -11.54
CA PRO A 162 0.87 -13.94 -12.59
C PRO A 162 -0.59 -13.70 -12.98
N CYS A 163 -1.40 -14.75 -13.04
CA CYS A 163 -2.82 -14.64 -13.35
C CYS A 163 -3.58 -13.89 -12.27
N ILE A 164 -3.28 -14.14 -10.98
CA ILE A 164 -3.90 -13.43 -9.86
C ILE A 164 -3.54 -11.94 -9.91
N VAL A 165 -2.26 -11.61 -10.15
CA VAL A 165 -1.82 -10.21 -10.25
C VAL A 165 -2.48 -9.50 -11.42
N PHE A 166 -2.58 -10.16 -12.58
CA PHE A 166 -3.27 -9.62 -13.75
C PHE A 166 -4.75 -9.33 -13.46
N THR A 167 -5.49 -10.33 -12.98
CA THR A 167 -6.93 -10.20 -12.72
C THR A 167 -7.20 -9.18 -11.61
N ALA A 168 -6.38 -9.14 -10.57
CA ALA A 168 -6.49 -8.17 -9.50
C ALA A 168 -6.23 -6.74 -10.01
N THR A 169 -5.18 -6.53 -10.80
CA THR A 169 -4.84 -5.22 -11.36
C THR A 169 -5.93 -4.72 -12.31
N TRP A 170 -6.46 -5.60 -13.16
CA TRP A 170 -7.58 -5.28 -14.05
C TRP A 170 -8.85 -4.92 -13.27
N ALA A 171 -9.21 -5.74 -12.27
CA ALA A 171 -10.37 -5.50 -11.42
C ALA A 171 -10.28 -4.17 -10.68
N VAL A 172 -9.11 -3.81 -10.15
CA VAL A 172 -8.87 -2.52 -9.49
C VAL A 172 -9.14 -1.36 -10.46
N GLY A 173 -8.63 -1.42 -11.69
CA GLY A 173 -8.90 -0.41 -12.71
C GLY A 173 -10.41 -0.24 -12.98
N THR A 174 -11.14 -1.35 -13.15
CA THR A 174 -12.59 -1.35 -13.35
C THR A 174 -13.32 -0.74 -12.14
N LEU A 175 -12.91 -1.11 -10.93
CA LEU A 175 -13.52 -0.61 -9.70
C LEU A 175 -13.29 0.89 -9.48
N PHE A 176 -12.18 1.46 -9.94
CA PHE A 176 -11.98 2.91 -9.93
C PHE A 176 -12.97 3.65 -10.83
N ILE A 177 -13.30 3.09 -12.02
CA ILE A 177 -14.33 3.62 -12.90
C ILE A 177 -15.70 3.55 -12.22
N LEU A 178 -16.06 2.39 -11.65
CA LEU A 178 -17.32 2.18 -10.98
C LEU A 178 -17.52 3.12 -9.78
N GLN A 179 -16.46 3.42 -9.03
CA GLN A 179 -16.48 4.39 -7.92
C GLN A 179 -16.89 5.79 -8.39
N TYR A 180 -16.53 6.17 -9.62
CA TYR A 180 -16.92 7.47 -10.18
C TYR A 180 -18.33 7.46 -10.76
N ILE A 181 -18.74 6.41 -11.47
CA ILE A 181 -20.03 6.31 -12.17
C ILE A 181 -21.18 6.20 -11.17
N MET A 182 -20.96 5.61 -9.99
CA MET A 182 -21.97 5.46 -8.95
C MET A 182 -21.91 6.63 -7.95
N PRO A 183 -22.73 7.67 -8.10
CA PRO A 183 -22.68 8.85 -7.23
C PRO A 183 -23.42 8.59 -5.90
N SER A 184 -23.05 7.51 -5.22
CA SER A 184 -23.60 7.12 -3.92
C SER A 184 -22.46 6.80 -2.96
N ILE A 185 -22.56 7.28 -1.71
CA ILE A 185 -21.57 6.99 -0.66
C ILE A 185 -21.44 5.48 -0.42
N TRP A 186 -22.57 4.78 -0.42
CA TRP A 186 -22.60 3.33 -0.27
C TRP A 186 -21.91 2.63 -1.45
N GLY A 187 -22.20 3.06 -2.68
CA GLY A 187 -21.53 2.55 -3.88
C GLY A 187 -20.03 2.81 -3.84
N LEU A 188 -19.63 4.03 -3.50
CA LEU A 188 -18.23 4.42 -3.36
C LEU A 188 -17.53 3.55 -2.30
N GLY A 189 -18.13 3.36 -1.13
CA GLY A 189 -17.60 2.53 -0.05
C GLY A 189 -17.47 1.05 -0.41
N ILE A 190 -18.50 0.48 -1.02
CA ILE A 190 -18.53 -0.93 -1.43
C ILE A 190 -17.46 -1.19 -2.51
N PHE A 191 -17.43 -0.37 -3.57
CA PHE A 191 -16.43 -0.55 -4.63
C PHE A 191 -15.02 -0.28 -4.14
N ARG A 192 -14.84 0.63 -3.16
CA ARG A 192 -13.55 0.88 -2.53
C ARG A 192 -13.09 -0.31 -1.69
N ALA A 193 -14.00 -0.94 -0.93
CA ALA A 193 -13.71 -2.14 -0.15
C ALA A 193 -13.33 -3.32 -1.07
N ILE A 194 -14.08 -3.53 -2.17
CA ILE A 194 -13.77 -4.57 -3.16
C ILE A 194 -12.43 -4.27 -3.85
N ALA A 195 -12.13 -3.01 -4.18
CA ALA A 195 -10.83 -2.63 -4.73
C ALA A 195 -9.69 -2.92 -3.73
N GLY A 196 -9.91 -2.65 -2.44
CA GLY A 196 -9.00 -3.02 -1.36
C GLY A 196 -8.73 -4.52 -1.33
N PHE A 197 -9.76 -5.35 -1.48
CA PHE A 197 -9.61 -6.80 -1.56
C PHE A 197 -8.66 -7.23 -2.69
N PHE A 198 -8.87 -6.75 -3.89
CA PHE A 198 -7.97 -7.07 -5.01
C PHE A 198 -6.56 -6.50 -4.82
N MET A 199 -6.41 -5.31 -4.27
CA MET A 199 -5.10 -4.73 -3.94
C MET A 199 -4.33 -5.57 -2.91
N GLY A 200 -5.04 -6.23 -1.98
CA GLY A 200 -4.45 -7.12 -0.99
C GLY A 200 -3.70 -8.32 -1.58
N PHE A 201 -3.98 -8.72 -2.81
CA PHE A 201 -3.22 -9.76 -3.52
C PHE A 201 -1.98 -9.22 -4.24
N ILE A 202 -2.02 -8.00 -4.77
CA ILE A 202 -1.00 -7.49 -5.67
C ILE A 202 0.35 -7.38 -4.96
N THR A 203 0.41 -6.70 -3.83
CA THR A 203 1.67 -6.41 -3.13
C THR A 203 2.41 -7.66 -2.66
N PRO A 204 1.79 -8.61 -1.93
CA PRO A 204 2.52 -9.79 -1.45
C PRO A 204 2.91 -10.74 -2.59
N ILE A 205 2.06 -10.87 -3.63
CA ILE A 205 2.40 -11.72 -4.78
C ILE A 205 3.53 -11.08 -5.60
N ALA A 206 3.49 -9.77 -5.85
CA ALA A 206 4.57 -9.08 -6.54
C ALA A 206 5.90 -9.22 -5.78
N ASN A 207 5.90 -9.05 -4.45
CA ASN A 207 7.08 -9.26 -3.62
C ASN A 207 7.58 -10.73 -3.68
N THR A 208 6.67 -11.70 -3.70
CA THR A 208 7.02 -13.12 -3.85
C THR A 208 7.66 -13.40 -5.21
N LEU A 209 7.12 -12.84 -6.29
CA LEU A 209 7.69 -12.99 -7.62
C LEU A 209 9.06 -12.33 -7.75
N ILE A 210 9.25 -11.16 -7.14
CA ILE A 210 10.55 -10.49 -7.07
C ILE A 210 11.55 -11.35 -6.27
N SER A 211 11.14 -11.91 -5.13
CA SER A 211 12.02 -12.74 -4.30
C SER A 211 12.49 -14.01 -5.01
N LYS A 212 11.66 -14.57 -5.90
CA LYS A 212 12.03 -15.74 -6.72
C LYS A 212 13.02 -15.40 -7.85
N ALA A 213 13.04 -14.14 -8.29
CA ALA A 213 13.93 -13.67 -9.35
C ALA A 213 15.29 -13.17 -8.82
N VAL A 214 15.48 -13.11 -7.49
CA VAL A 214 16.66 -12.51 -6.84
C VAL A 214 17.33 -13.55 -5.93
N PRO A 215 18.68 -13.74 -6.03
CA PRO A 215 19.46 -14.58 -5.11
C PRO A 215 19.25 -14.15 -3.65
N ILE A 216 19.26 -15.13 -2.74
CA ILE A 216 18.92 -14.93 -1.33
C ILE A 216 19.83 -13.90 -0.64
N GLU A 217 21.11 -13.89 -1.00
CA GLU A 217 22.15 -13.01 -0.43
C GLU A 217 21.92 -11.53 -0.80
N ARG A 218 21.20 -11.25 -1.89
CA ARG A 218 20.96 -9.90 -2.43
C ARG A 218 19.55 -9.39 -2.18
N ARG A 219 18.66 -10.20 -1.62
CA ARG A 219 17.25 -9.83 -1.38
C ARG A 219 17.11 -8.57 -0.53
N GLY A 220 17.92 -8.40 0.51
CA GLY A 220 17.85 -7.23 1.39
C GLY A 220 18.04 -5.91 0.63
N ILE A 221 19.06 -5.82 -0.23
CA ILE A 221 19.37 -4.62 -1.02
C ILE A 221 18.25 -4.38 -2.06
N VAL A 222 17.81 -5.43 -2.75
CA VAL A 222 16.76 -5.32 -3.76
C VAL A 222 15.43 -4.89 -3.15
N PHE A 223 15.01 -5.48 -2.02
CA PHE A 223 13.78 -5.08 -1.34
C PHE A 223 13.87 -3.67 -0.75
N GLY A 224 15.05 -3.21 -0.32
CA GLY A 224 15.28 -1.83 0.04
C GLY A 224 15.00 -0.87 -1.13
N ALA A 225 15.56 -1.18 -2.30
CA ALA A 225 15.32 -0.40 -3.53
C ALA A 225 13.85 -0.46 -4.00
N VAL A 226 13.24 -1.65 -3.99
CA VAL A 226 11.83 -1.85 -4.32
C VAL A 226 10.93 -0.99 -3.42
N SER A 227 11.18 -1.02 -2.11
CA SER A 227 10.42 -0.22 -1.15
C SER A 227 10.62 1.28 -1.38
N SER A 228 11.84 1.72 -1.71
CA SER A 228 12.12 3.13 -2.01
C SER A 228 11.34 3.60 -3.24
N VAL A 229 11.35 2.83 -4.33
CA VAL A 229 10.58 3.15 -5.54
C VAL A 229 9.07 3.12 -5.25
N ALA A 230 8.58 2.12 -4.53
CA ALA A 230 7.17 2.03 -4.14
C ALA A 230 6.74 3.25 -3.30
N MET A 231 7.58 3.70 -2.35
CA MET A 231 7.32 4.90 -1.54
C MET A 231 7.30 6.20 -2.36
N MET A 232 8.02 6.30 -3.48
CA MET A 232 7.87 7.44 -4.39
C MET A 232 6.44 7.57 -4.90
N GLY A 233 5.71 6.45 -5.05
CA GLY A 233 4.27 6.47 -5.37
C GLY A 233 3.44 7.21 -4.32
N ASN A 234 3.78 7.03 -3.03
CA ASN A 234 3.09 7.73 -1.93
C ASN A 234 3.33 9.25 -1.94
N VAL A 235 4.47 9.69 -2.44
CA VAL A 235 4.80 11.12 -2.56
C VAL A 235 4.16 11.73 -3.80
N LEU A 236 4.33 11.08 -4.95
CA LEU A 236 3.86 11.59 -6.23
C LEU A 236 2.35 11.46 -6.41
N GLY A 237 1.73 10.45 -5.80
CA GLY A 237 0.30 10.18 -5.88
C GLY A 237 -0.55 11.40 -5.51
N PRO A 238 -0.48 11.93 -4.27
CA PRO A 238 -1.25 13.09 -3.84
C PRO A 238 -0.98 14.35 -4.68
N VAL A 239 0.28 14.60 -5.02
CA VAL A 239 0.69 15.79 -5.78
C VAL A 239 0.07 15.77 -7.18
N LEU A 240 0.29 14.69 -7.93
CA LEU A 240 -0.21 14.59 -9.32
C LEU A 240 -1.74 14.46 -9.35
N SER A 241 -2.34 13.73 -8.42
CA SER A 241 -3.80 13.64 -8.31
C SER A 241 -4.43 15.00 -7.98
N GLY A 242 -3.80 15.80 -7.12
CA GLY A 242 -4.23 17.17 -6.85
C GLY A 242 -4.13 18.09 -8.07
N MET A 243 -3.06 17.98 -8.85
CA MET A 243 -2.90 18.72 -10.11
C MET A 243 -3.96 18.32 -11.14
N ILE A 244 -4.20 17.02 -11.31
CA ILE A 244 -5.24 16.49 -12.22
C ILE A 244 -6.61 16.96 -11.78
N ALA A 245 -6.93 16.88 -10.49
CA ALA A 245 -8.21 17.33 -9.94
C ALA A 245 -8.45 18.82 -10.18
N ARG A 246 -7.41 19.65 -10.03
CA ARG A 246 -7.48 21.10 -10.30
C ARG A 246 -7.69 21.42 -11.78
N ALA A 247 -7.02 20.70 -12.68
CA ALA A 247 -7.06 20.98 -14.11
C ALA A 247 -8.29 20.39 -14.81
N PHE A 248 -8.72 19.18 -14.41
CA PHE A 248 -9.73 18.39 -15.12
C PHE A 248 -10.91 17.93 -14.24
N GLY A 249 -10.94 18.36 -12.97
CA GLY A 249 -11.95 17.96 -12.01
C GLY A 249 -11.66 16.63 -11.29
N TYR A 250 -12.41 16.37 -10.23
CA TYR A 250 -12.19 15.20 -9.36
C TYR A 250 -12.38 13.86 -10.09
N GLY A 251 -13.32 13.80 -11.05
CA GLY A 251 -13.58 12.60 -11.85
C GLY A 251 -12.37 12.16 -12.66
N ALA A 252 -11.57 13.10 -13.18
CA ALA A 252 -10.38 12.81 -13.96
C ALA A 252 -9.34 12.00 -13.17
N VAL A 253 -9.32 12.13 -11.83
CA VAL A 253 -8.42 11.36 -10.96
C VAL A 253 -8.80 9.88 -10.97
N PHE A 254 -10.09 9.56 -10.91
CA PHE A 254 -10.57 8.17 -10.98
C PHE A 254 -10.27 7.56 -12.35
N TRP A 255 -10.54 8.30 -13.45
CA TRP A 255 -10.26 7.85 -14.81
C TRP A 255 -8.77 7.66 -15.07
N SER A 256 -7.93 8.61 -14.67
CA SER A 256 -6.48 8.51 -14.85
C SER A 256 -5.89 7.35 -14.04
N THR A 257 -6.35 7.15 -12.79
CA THR A 257 -5.92 6.02 -11.98
C THR A 257 -6.36 4.69 -12.62
N ALA A 258 -7.60 4.59 -13.09
CA ALA A 258 -8.07 3.40 -13.80
C ALA A 258 -7.25 3.10 -15.06
N ALA A 259 -6.98 4.11 -15.88
CA ALA A 259 -6.17 3.97 -17.10
C ALA A 259 -4.75 3.43 -16.77
N ILE A 260 -4.13 3.95 -15.72
CA ILE A 260 -2.83 3.49 -15.25
C ILE A 260 -2.87 2.00 -14.86
N PHE A 261 -3.91 1.57 -14.13
CA PHE A 261 -4.06 0.16 -13.74
C PHE A 261 -4.33 -0.75 -14.95
N PHE A 262 -5.12 -0.30 -15.94
CA PHE A 262 -5.32 -1.08 -17.18
C PHE A 262 -4.04 -1.21 -18.00
N VAL A 263 -3.27 -0.14 -18.13
CA VAL A 263 -1.97 -0.19 -18.80
C VAL A 263 -1.02 -1.15 -18.07
N ALA A 264 -0.96 -1.07 -16.74
CA ALA A 264 -0.16 -1.99 -15.93
C ALA A 264 -0.61 -3.45 -16.12
N ALA A 265 -1.93 -3.71 -16.11
CA ALA A 265 -2.48 -5.04 -16.34
C ALA A 265 -2.11 -5.60 -17.73
N LEU A 266 -2.14 -4.77 -18.78
CA LEU A 266 -1.74 -5.16 -20.12
C LEU A 266 -0.25 -5.57 -20.19
N PHE A 267 0.61 -4.81 -19.52
CA PHE A 267 2.04 -5.16 -19.42
C PHE A 267 2.27 -6.45 -18.63
N ILE A 268 1.53 -6.68 -17.55
CA ILE A 268 1.58 -7.91 -16.76
C ILE A 268 1.15 -9.10 -17.62
N TYR A 269 0.06 -8.96 -18.35
CA TYR A 269 -0.44 -10.00 -19.23
C TYR A 269 0.60 -10.44 -20.26
N ARG A 270 1.19 -9.46 -20.96
CA ARG A 270 2.20 -9.72 -21.99
C ARG A 270 3.51 -10.32 -21.45
N SER A 271 3.94 -9.88 -20.26
CA SER A 271 5.28 -10.22 -19.74
C SER A 271 5.30 -11.40 -18.79
N LEU A 272 4.18 -11.70 -18.12
CA LEU A 272 4.13 -12.71 -17.06
C LEU A 272 3.12 -13.82 -17.32
N VAL A 273 2.02 -13.54 -18.03
CA VAL A 273 0.94 -14.53 -18.27
C VAL A 273 1.19 -15.28 -19.57
N ILE A 274 1.59 -14.58 -20.64
CA ILE A 274 1.96 -15.23 -21.89
C ILE A 274 3.42 -15.70 -21.76
N PRO A 275 3.71 -17.02 -21.88
CA PRO A 275 5.08 -17.50 -21.96
C PRO A 275 5.74 -16.85 -23.18
N SER A 276 6.87 -16.17 -23.01
CA SER A 276 7.71 -15.82 -24.14
C SER A 276 8.22 -17.13 -24.73
N GLU A 277 7.78 -17.48 -25.92
CA GLU A 277 8.44 -18.48 -26.76
C GLU A 277 9.88 -17.99 -27.00
N SER A 278 10.82 -18.54 -26.23
CA SER A 278 12.27 -18.39 -26.42
C SER A 278 12.98 -19.64 -25.96
#